data_d66fb6a102f2cee04d6fe08786790867
#
_entry.id   d66fb6a102f2cee04d6fe08786790867
#
_cell.length_a   1.000
_cell.length_b   1.000
_cell.length_c   1.000
_cell.angle_alpha   90.00
_cell.angle_beta   90.00
_cell.angle_gamma   90.00
#
_symmetry.space_group_name_H-M   'P 1'
#
loop_
_entity.id
_entity.type
_entity.pdbx_description
1 polymer ?
#
loop_
_entity_poly.entity_id
_entity_poly.type
_entity_poly.pdbx_seq_one_letter_code
_entity_poly.pdbx_strand_id
1 'polypeptide(L)'
;ADPFSITIDPASTEPTGGDAEWGFVDDDIPIKLYEKRYPGKSTTGFNATENESEWFTDETVRVTAYWRMVIEGTKTLALYEDGTTHDVSDKEEFEYLPFVALRKNGSPYVRQVPNRFARMYVCSGLDILEGPYDYPISSIPIYRVPGWEISDGKKLHRWGMVRPLKDPMRLNNYWVSTVAEQLVAVPRNKWLSTAAAIMGHEKRWRDAPTSDDPFLIYNDGETPPIHIPPPGIDGALVTEIGRTAQSLHDISNIHEASLGMQSNEVSGKAIQARQTVSDVGTFIYHDRLRLADERCARNINELIPVIYDTQRIVAVLGADNKTMLQTINDPADPNSDQGTDVQAAADRAFAALLQVAERVATERASWPRCPA
;
A
#
# COMPACT_ATOMS: atom_id res chain seq x y z
N ALA A 1 -4.45 2.10 9.16
CA ALA A 1 -5.29 3.27 8.90
C ALA A 1 -5.83 3.22 7.47
N ASP A 2 -6.99 3.82 7.23
CA ASP A 2 -7.54 3.95 5.88
C ASP A 2 -6.62 4.87 5.06
N PRO A 3 -6.19 4.48 3.85
CA PRO A 3 -5.36 5.33 3.00
C PRO A 3 -6.04 6.66 2.61
N PHE A 4 -7.36 6.73 2.67
CA PHE A 4 -8.11 7.98 2.41
C PHE A 4 -8.15 8.93 3.62
N SER A 5 -7.88 8.44 4.83
CA SER A 5 -7.79 9.25 6.05
C SER A 5 -6.38 9.80 6.32
N ILE A 6 -5.43 9.58 5.40
CA ILE A 6 -4.05 10.00 5.59
C ILE A 6 -3.66 11.01 4.53
N THR A 7 -3.20 12.17 4.98
CA THR A 7 -2.58 13.19 4.12
C THR A 7 -1.13 13.39 4.54
N ILE A 8 -0.23 13.32 3.59
CA ILE A 8 1.20 13.53 3.79
C ILE A 8 1.67 14.66 2.89
N ASP A 9 2.72 15.35 3.29
CA ASP A 9 3.33 16.46 2.56
C ASP A 9 3.50 16.12 1.07
N PRO A 10 2.84 16.87 0.16
CA PRO A 10 2.96 16.65 -1.28
C PRO A 10 4.35 17.01 -1.83
N ALA A 11 5.14 17.81 -1.09
CA ALA A 11 6.51 18.14 -1.46
C ALA A 11 7.49 16.98 -1.22
N SER A 12 7.07 15.97 -0.45
CA SER A 12 7.88 14.78 -0.20
C SER A 12 8.16 14.00 -1.48
N THR A 13 9.44 13.86 -1.80
CA THR A 13 9.94 13.15 -2.98
C THR A 13 10.35 11.72 -2.68
N GLU A 14 10.73 11.43 -1.45
CA GLU A 14 11.11 10.08 -1.04
C GLU A 14 9.92 9.11 -1.10
N PRO A 15 10.09 7.91 -1.66
CA PRO A 15 8.99 6.95 -1.81
C PRO A 15 8.24 6.66 -0.52
N THR A 16 8.95 6.47 0.59
CA THR A 16 8.38 6.15 1.90
C THR A 16 7.85 7.37 2.66
N GLY A 17 8.08 8.58 2.17
CA GLY A 17 7.67 9.82 2.82
C GLY A 17 8.60 10.30 3.93
N GLY A 18 9.88 9.93 3.88
CA GLY A 18 10.85 10.23 4.88
C GLY A 18 11.32 11.65 4.99
N ASP A 19 11.26 12.33 3.91
CA ASP A 19 11.55 13.74 3.76
C ASP A 19 10.31 14.63 4.02
N ALA A 20 9.17 14.02 4.39
CA ALA A 20 7.95 14.77 4.68
C ALA A 20 8.11 15.66 5.92
N GLU A 21 7.71 16.93 5.80
CA GLU A 21 7.77 17.89 6.89
C GLU A 21 6.51 17.86 7.77
N TRP A 22 5.40 17.36 7.22
CA TRP A 22 4.13 17.27 7.95
C TRP A 22 3.25 16.14 7.42
N GLY A 23 2.27 15.75 8.22
CA GLY A 23 1.25 14.78 7.84
C GLY A 23 0.06 14.79 8.78
N PHE A 24 -1.08 14.36 8.26
CA PHE A 24 -2.34 14.24 8.99
C PHE A 24 -2.83 12.80 8.95
N VAL A 25 -3.40 12.37 10.06
CA VAL A 25 -4.13 11.10 10.16
C VAL A 25 -5.50 11.45 10.74
N ASP A 26 -6.54 11.32 9.92
CA ASP A 26 -7.90 11.68 10.27
C ASP A 26 -8.65 10.46 10.83
N ASP A 27 -9.46 10.69 11.84
CA ASP A 27 -10.37 9.72 12.44
C ASP A 27 -11.73 10.36 12.71
N ASP A 28 -12.80 9.77 12.23
CA ASP A 28 -14.16 10.26 12.41
C ASP A 28 -14.78 9.61 13.64
N ILE A 29 -14.92 10.38 14.72
CA ILE A 29 -15.40 9.91 16.02
C ILE A 29 -16.87 10.31 16.21
N PRO A 30 -17.75 9.40 16.68
CA PRO A 30 -19.13 9.75 17.03
C PRO A 30 -19.20 10.88 18.04
N ILE A 31 -20.12 11.86 17.84
CA ILE A 31 -20.25 13.08 18.69
C ILE A 31 -20.34 12.73 20.17
N LYS A 32 -21.13 11.72 20.55
CA LYS A 32 -21.26 11.29 21.95
C LYS A 32 -19.95 10.83 22.58
N LEU A 33 -19.08 10.20 21.79
CA LEU A 33 -17.76 9.77 22.24
C LEU A 33 -16.79 10.94 22.31
N TYR A 34 -16.89 11.86 21.34
CA TYR A 34 -16.09 13.10 21.32
C TYR A 34 -16.37 13.96 22.56
N GLU A 35 -17.64 14.25 22.87
CA GLU A 35 -18.05 15.03 24.04
C GLU A 35 -17.60 14.39 25.37
N LYS A 36 -17.64 13.06 25.43
CA LYS A 36 -17.14 12.33 26.60
C LYS A 36 -15.63 12.42 26.77
N ARG A 37 -14.89 12.39 25.65
CA ARG A 37 -13.42 12.40 25.63
C ARG A 37 -12.87 13.81 25.81
N TYR A 38 -13.52 14.81 25.22
CA TYR A 38 -13.10 16.22 25.21
C TYR A 38 -14.22 17.16 25.73
N PRO A 39 -14.54 17.10 27.02
CA PRO A 39 -15.64 17.89 27.57
C PRO A 39 -15.34 19.38 27.44
N GLY A 40 -16.33 20.14 26.95
CA GLY A 40 -16.23 21.59 26.80
C GLY A 40 -15.53 22.07 25.53
N LYS A 41 -15.13 21.14 24.62
CA LYS A 41 -14.63 21.49 23.29
C LYS A 41 -15.76 21.68 22.30
N SER A 42 -15.51 22.54 21.29
CA SER A 42 -16.52 22.83 20.26
C SER A 42 -16.87 21.60 19.42
N THR A 43 -18.16 21.40 19.20
CA THR A 43 -18.73 20.42 18.28
C THR A 43 -19.26 21.08 17.00
N THR A 44 -19.10 22.42 16.87
CA THR A 44 -19.53 23.16 15.67
C THR A 44 -18.34 23.49 14.78
N GLY A 45 -18.55 23.45 13.47
CA GLY A 45 -17.53 23.73 12.47
C GLY A 45 -17.22 25.22 12.28
N PHE A 46 -16.33 25.49 11.32
CA PHE A 46 -16.05 26.84 10.85
C PHE A 46 -17.30 27.50 10.28
N ASN A 47 -17.48 28.79 10.51
CA ASN A 47 -18.61 29.50 9.94
C ASN A 47 -18.59 29.53 8.42
N ALA A 48 -19.57 28.84 7.83
CA ALA A 48 -20.21 29.13 6.56
C ALA A 48 -19.36 29.18 5.28
N THR A 49 -18.63 28.14 4.95
CA THR A 49 -18.25 27.84 3.57
C THR A 49 -18.50 26.36 3.27
N GLU A 50 -18.68 26.02 1.99
CA GLU A 50 -19.09 24.69 1.48
C GLU A 50 -18.31 23.47 1.97
N ASN A 51 -17.24 23.65 2.74
CA ASN A 51 -16.38 22.60 3.32
C ASN A 51 -16.69 22.24 4.78
N GLU A 52 -17.74 22.82 5.38
CA GLU A 52 -18.12 22.53 6.78
C GLU A 52 -18.51 21.06 7.01
N SER A 53 -19.05 20.41 5.98
CA SER A 53 -19.52 19.04 6.03
C SER A 53 -18.42 18.00 6.20
N GLU A 54 -17.14 18.34 5.99
CA GLU A 54 -16.04 17.37 6.08
C GLU A 54 -15.51 17.19 7.51
N TRP A 55 -15.59 18.23 8.36
CA TRP A 55 -15.08 18.18 9.74
C TRP A 55 -16.15 17.78 10.77
N PHE A 56 -17.38 18.14 10.50
CA PHE A 56 -18.52 17.89 11.37
C PHE A 56 -19.70 17.40 10.55
N THR A 57 -20.22 16.25 10.92
CA THR A 57 -21.49 15.74 10.42
C THR A 57 -22.49 15.68 11.57
N ASP A 58 -23.77 15.40 11.29
CA ASP A 58 -24.79 15.24 12.33
C ASP A 58 -24.48 14.08 13.31
N GLU A 59 -23.59 13.17 12.93
CA GLU A 59 -23.29 11.95 13.70
C GLU A 59 -21.84 11.89 14.18
N THR A 60 -20.87 12.51 13.44
CA THR A 60 -19.43 12.37 13.69
C THR A 60 -18.70 13.70 13.69
N VAL A 61 -17.61 13.75 14.43
CA VAL A 61 -16.63 14.82 14.47
C VAL A 61 -15.29 14.25 14.00
N ARG A 62 -14.65 14.91 13.04
CA ARG A 62 -13.30 14.58 12.62
C ARG A 62 -12.28 15.04 13.63
N VAL A 63 -11.46 14.12 14.07
CA VAL A 63 -10.29 14.37 14.94
C VAL A 63 -9.05 13.96 14.19
N THR A 64 -8.10 14.87 14.11
CA THR A 64 -6.90 14.70 13.28
C THR A 64 -5.65 14.66 14.13
N ALA A 65 -4.83 13.65 13.98
CA ALA A 65 -3.47 13.65 14.50
C ALA A 65 -2.55 14.37 13.50
N TYR A 66 -2.16 15.59 13.83
CA TYR A 66 -1.25 16.41 13.03
C TYR A 66 0.20 16.20 13.48
N TRP A 67 1.00 15.70 12.59
CA TRP A 67 2.43 15.49 12.76
C TRP A 67 3.22 16.56 12.01
N ARG A 68 4.23 17.10 12.66
CA ARG A 68 5.12 18.10 12.08
C ARG A 68 6.55 17.86 12.52
N MET A 69 7.49 17.99 11.58
CA MET A 69 8.92 18.06 11.89
C MET A 69 9.25 19.46 12.42
N VAL A 70 9.95 19.49 13.54
CA VAL A 70 10.36 20.73 14.21
C VAL A 70 11.89 20.71 14.40
N ILE A 71 12.51 21.87 14.24
CA ILE A 71 13.93 22.07 14.54
C ILE A 71 13.99 23.13 15.65
N GLU A 72 14.31 22.69 16.84
CA GLU A 72 14.45 23.58 18.01
C GLU A 72 15.76 23.27 18.72
N GLY A 73 16.64 24.28 18.80
CA GLY A 73 17.95 24.14 19.44
C GLY A 73 18.97 23.36 18.59
N THR A 74 20.05 23.00 19.25
CA THR A 74 21.14 22.20 18.69
C THR A 74 21.49 21.08 19.65
N LYS A 75 21.82 19.92 19.11
CA LYS A 75 22.38 18.81 19.88
C LYS A 75 23.84 18.55 19.52
N THR A 76 24.61 18.11 20.49
CA THR A 76 26.01 17.79 20.35
C THR A 76 26.20 16.30 20.18
N LEU A 77 26.68 15.88 19.00
CA LEU A 77 26.97 14.49 18.71
C LEU A 77 28.46 14.22 18.83
N ALA A 78 28.81 13.18 19.55
CA ALA A 78 30.19 12.68 19.68
C ALA A 78 30.30 11.28 19.07
N LEU A 79 31.34 11.06 18.26
CA LEU A 79 31.69 9.75 17.73
C LEU A 79 32.66 9.09 18.71
N TYR A 80 32.28 7.94 19.26
CA TYR A 80 33.11 7.17 20.19
C TYR A 80 34.09 6.26 19.44
N GLU A 81 35.14 5.79 20.14
CA GLU A 81 36.17 4.92 19.58
C GLU A 81 35.63 3.58 19.07
N ASP A 82 34.51 3.11 19.60
CA ASP A 82 33.79 1.93 19.16
C ASP A 82 33.02 2.10 17.85
N GLY A 83 33.04 3.32 17.27
CA GLY A 83 32.35 3.67 16.05
C GLY A 83 30.89 4.10 16.24
N THR A 84 30.38 4.13 17.47
CA THR A 84 29.02 4.58 17.77
C THR A 84 28.95 6.10 17.88
N THR A 85 27.77 6.67 17.58
CA THR A 85 27.53 8.11 17.72
C THR A 85 26.53 8.35 18.83
N HIS A 86 26.92 9.12 19.84
CA HIS A 86 26.10 9.44 20.99
C HIS A 86 25.72 10.93 21.02
N ASP A 87 24.50 11.19 21.50
CA ASP A 87 24.08 12.54 21.87
C ASP A 87 24.63 12.85 23.27
N VAL A 88 25.49 13.86 23.33
CA VAL A 88 26.16 14.28 24.56
C VAL A 88 25.75 15.70 24.97
N SER A 89 24.59 16.15 24.51
CA SER A 89 24.12 17.52 24.75
C SER A 89 23.94 17.82 26.22
N ASP A 90 23.56 16.85 27.03
CA ASP A 90 23.32 16.97 28.46
C ASP A 90 24.51 16.56 29.32
N LYS A 91 25.65 16.17 28.70
CA LYS A 91 26.87 15.71 29.39
C LYS A 91 27.94 16.81 29.38
N GLU A 92 28.65 16.88 30.50
CA GLU A 92 29.81 17.76 30.56
C GLU A 92 30.99 17.21 29.75
N GLU A 93 31.84 18.08 29.21
CA GLU A 93 32.95 17.68 28.30
C GLU A 93 33.87 16.63 28.91
N PHE A 94 34.15 16.69 30.21
CA PHE A 94 35.01 15.73 30.89
C PHE A 94 34.40 14.32 31.00
N GLU A 95 33.10 14.17 30.86
CA GLU A 95 32.41 12.88 30.94
C GLU A 95 32.49 12.07 29.65
N TYR A 96 32.43 12.73 28.50
CA TYR A 96 32.40 12.04 27.23
C TYR A 96 33.71 12.08 26.44
N LEU A 97 34.52 13.12 26.60
CA LEU A 97 35.78 13.28 25.84
C LEU A 97 36.74 12.07 25.93
N PRO A 98 36.86 11.35 27.08
CA PRO A 98 37.70 10.16 27.18
C PRO A 98 37.33 9.02 26.23
N PHE A 99 36.08 8.96 25.79
CA PHE A 99 35.54 7.89 24.95
C PHE A 99 35.45 8.31 23.48
N VAL A 100 35.69 9.59 23.17
CA VAL A 100 35.51 10.13 21.82
C VAL A 100 36.72 9.82 20.95
N ALA A 101 36.43 9.29 19.75
CA ALA A 101 37.47 9.09 18.74
C ALA A 101 38.16 10.39 18.35
N LEU A 102 39.48 10.34 18.18
CA LEU A 102 40.27 11.50 17.80
C LEU A 102 40.49 11.55 16.28
N ARG A 103 40.43 12.73 15.74
CA ARG A 103 40.83 12.99 14.35
C ARG A 103 42.35 12.89 14.21
N LYS A 104 42.85 12.79 12.98
CA LYS A 104 44.27 12.75 12.68
C LYS A 104 45.05 13.95 13.22
N ASN A 105 44.41 15.07 13.46
CA ASN A 105 44.98 16.29 14.05
C ASN A 105 44.87 16.33 15.59
N GLY A 106 44.37 15.26 16.24
CA GLY A 106 44.21 15.20 17.69
C GLY A 106 42.96 15.87 18.25
N SER A 107 42.09 16.47 17.40
CA SER A 107 40.83 17.06 17.86
C SER A 107 39.74 15.97 17.97
N PRO A 108 38.80 16.04 18.97
CA PRO A 108 37.76 15.09 19.10
C PRO A 108 36.72 15.15 17.96
N TYR A 109 36.15 14.02 17.59
CA TYR A 109 35.04 13.96 16.64
C TYR A 109 33.75 14.36 17.34
N VAL A 110 33.59 15.65 17.60
CA VAL A 110 32.37 16.25 18.15
C VAL A 110 31.83 17.26 17.12
N ARG A 111 30.52 17.30 16.96
CA ARG A 111 29.85 18.28 16.10
C ARG A 111 28.48 18.68 16.67
N GLN A 112 28.12 19.92 16.47
CA GLN A 112 26.79 20.41 16.73
C GLN A 112 25.91 20.21 15.50
N VAL A 113 24.71 19.68 15.69
CA VAL A 113 23.70 19.49 14.65
C VAL A 113 22.38 20.09 15.12
N PRO A 114 21.53 20.58 14.20
CA PRO A 114 20.19 21.02 14.58
C PRO A 114 19.43 19.87 15.27
N ASN A 115 18.76 20.15 16.37
CA ASN A 115 17.91 19.18 17.03
C ASN A 115 16.58 19.10 16.28
N ARG A 116 16.41 18.06 15.47
CA ARG A 116 15.22 17.79 14.69
C ARG A 116 14.43 16.65 15.33
N PHE A 117 13.14 16.86 15.55
CA PHE A 117 12.24 15.88 16.16
C PHE A 117 10.82 16.05 15.61
N ALA A 118 10.00 15.02 15.78
CA ALA A 118 8.60 15.06 15.38
C ALA A 118 7.71 15.54 16.53
N ARG A 119 6.84 16.51 16.24
CA ARG A 119 5.85 17.01 17.18
C ARG A 119 4.45 16.65 16.71
N MET A 120 3.64 16.11 17.61
CA MET A 120 2.27 15.72 17.33
C MET A 120 1.28 16.59 18.09
N TYR A 121 0.21 16.94 17.43
CA TYR A 121 -0.98 17.56 18.01
C TYR A 121 -2.19 16.73 17.65
N VAL A 122 -3.16 16.67 18.54
CA VAL A 122 -4.50 16.16 18.21
C VAL A 122 -5.42 17.37 18.11
N CYS A 123 -6.04 17.53 16.95
CA CYS A 123 -6.85 18.71 16.62
C CYS A 123 -8.25 18.31 16.18
N SER A 124 -9.22 19.15 16.44
CA SER A 124 -10.49 19.20 15.71
C SER A 124 -10.47 20.36 14.70
N GLY A 125 -11.57 20.58 13.99
CA GLY A 125 -11.66 21.70 13.06
C GLY A 125 -11.40 23.08 13.66
N LEU A 126 -11.59 23.28 14.96
CA LEU A 126 -11.43 24.58 15.64
C LEU A 126 -10.42 24.56 16.77
N ASP A 127 -10.24 23.44 17.44
CA ASP A 127 -9.52 23.35 18.70
C ASP A 127 -8.32 22.41 18.60
N ILE A 128 -7.23 22.75 19.30
CA ILE A 128 -6.21 21.77 19.67
C ILE A 128 -6.77 21.02 20.89
N LEU A 129 -6.95 19.73 20.73
CA LEU A 129 -7.52 18.85 21.74
C LEU A 129 -6.46 18.35 22.71
N GLU A 130 -5.34 17.90 22.16
CA GLU A 130 -4.21 17.35 22.92
C GLU A 130 -2.87 17.82 22.33
N GLY A 131 -1.82 17.83 23.15
CA GLY A 131 -0.46 18.15 22.75
C GLY A 131 0.02 19.54 23.18
N PRO A 132 1.22 19.95 22.76
CA PRO A 132 2.16 19.22 21.90
C PRO A 132 2.79 17.99 22.56
N TYR A 133 3.01 16.94 21.77
CA TYR A 133 3.78 15.77 22.17
C TYR A 133 5.03 15.69 21.29
N ASP A 134 6.20 15.74 21.92
CA ASP A 134 7.48 15.69 21.22
C ASP A 134 8.04 14.27 21.23
N TYR A 135 8.40 13.78 20.03
CA TYR A 135 8.97 12.46 19.82
C TYR A 135 10.37 12.62 19.21
N PRO A 136 11.41 12.08 19.83
CA PRO A 136 12.80 12.19 19.35
C PRO A 136 13.06 11.26 18.17
N ILE A 137 12.29 11.41 17.12
CA ILE A 137 12.41 10.66 15.87
C ILE A 137 12.76 11.58 14.71
N SER A 138 13.57 11.07 13.79
CA SER A 138 14.11 11.83 12.67
C SER A 138 13.12 12.07 11.53
N SER A 139 11.96 11.39 11.57
CA SER A 139 10.91 11.51 10.56
C SER A 139 9.53 11.25 11.13
N ILE A 140 8.48 11.79 10.50
CA ILE A 140 7.10 11.53 10.91
C ILE A 140 6.78 10.03 10.80
N PRO A 141 5.99 9.45 11.74
CA PRO A 141 5.69 8.01 11.77
C PRO A 141 4.54 7.63 10.82
N ILE A 142 4.55 8.20 9.62
CA ILE A 142 3.62 7.89 8.54
C ILE A 142 4.44 7.34 7.38
N TYR A 143 4.24 6.06 7.08
CA TYR A 143 5.02 5.35 6.07
C TYR A 143 4.17 5.07 4.85
N ARG A 144 4.55 5.68 3.73
CA ARG A 144 3.89 5.48 2.45
C ARG A 144 4.51 4.28 1.72
N VAL A 145 3.67 3.41 1.20
CA VAL A 145 4.06 2.27 0.36
C VAL A 145 3.52 2.51 -1.06
N PRO A 146 4.23 3.26 -1.91
CA PRO A 146 3.77 3.49 -3.28
C PRO A 146 4.04 2.24 -4.13
N GLY A 147 3.23 2.06 -5.17
CA GLY A 147 3.53 1.13 -6.22
C GLY A 147 4.54 1.70 -7.21
N TRP A 148 4.08 2.05 -8.40
CA TRP A 148 4.90 2.67 -9.44
C TRP A 148 5.01 4.18 -9.23
N GLU A 149 6.20 4.72 -9.53
CA GLU A 149 6.48 6.15 -9.52
C GLU A 149 7.18 6.55 -10.81
N ILE A 150 6.72 7.64 -11.42
CA ILE A 150 7.39 8.28 -12.55
C ILE A 150 7.42 9.79 -12.32
N SER A 151 8.58 10.40 -12.51
CA SER A 151 8.73 11.85 -12.52
C SER A 151 8.72 12.35 -13.97
N ASP A 152 7.89 13.35 -14.26
CA ASP A 152 7.91 14.08 -15.52
C ASP A 152 8.78 15.35 -15.47
N GLY A 153 9.58 15.49 -14.42
CA GLY A 153 10.42 16.67 -14.15
C GLY A 153 9.68 17.83 -13.48
N LYS A 154 8.35 17.79 -13.39
CA LYS A 154 7.52 18.79 -12.71
C LYS A 154 6.72 18.18 -11.55
N LYS A 155 6.22 16.99 -11.76
CA LYS A 155 5.41 16.25 -10.77
C LYS A 155 5.84 14.82 -10.69
N LEU A 156 5.74 14.27 -9.48
CA LEU A 156 5.91 12.87 -9.21
C LEU A 156 4.55 12.19 -9.27
N HIS A 157 4.36 11.34 -10.27
CA HIS A 157 3.14 10.57 -10.46
C HIS A 157 3.30 9.20 -9.80
N ARG A 158 2.36 8.86 -8.94
CA ARG A 158 2.32 7.59 -8.22
C ARG A 158 1.03 6.85 -8.52
N TRP A 159 1.13 5.53 -8.70
CA TRP A 159 -0.05 4.69 -8.89
C TRP A 159 0.19 3.24 -8.45
N GLY A 160 -0.92 2.58 -8.14
CA GLY A 160 -0.94 1.15 -7.84
C GLY A 160 -1.25 0.31 -9.08
N MET A 161 -1.40 -1.00 -8.87
CA MET A 161 -1.70 -1.99 -9.91
C MET A 161 -3.02 -1.71 -10.65
N VAL A 162 -4.01 -1.15 -9.99
CA VAL A 162 -5.36 -0.94 -10.55
C VAL A 162 -5.39 0.06 -11.70
N ARG A 163 -4.53 1.08 -11.66
CA ARG A 163 -4.56 2.15 -12.67
C ARG A 163 -4.32 1.67 -14.11
N PRO A 164 -3.28 0.87 -14.40
CA PRO A 164 -3.08 0.32 -15.74
C PRO A 164 -4.13 -0.72 -16.15
N LEU A 165 -4.80 -1.37 -15.19
CA LEU A 165 -5.86 -2.35 -15.46
C LEU A 165 -7.20 -1.71 -15.82
N LYS A 166 -7.39 -0.42 -15.54
CA LYS A 166 -8.68 0.27 -15.68
C LYS A 166 -9.21 0.27 -17.11
N ASP A 167 -8.37 0.53 -18.09
CA ASP A 167 -8.80 0.62 -19.49
C ASP A 167 -9.06 -0.77 -20.11
N PRO A 168 -8.19 -1.78 -19.94
CA PRO A 168 -8.52 -3.15 -20.33
C PRO A 168 -9.79 -3.69 -19.67
N MET A 169 -10.02 -3.38 -18.40
CA MET A 169 -11.24 -3.79 -17.69
C MET A 169 -12.50 -3.14 -18.31
N ARG A 170 -12.46 -1.86 -18.60
CA ARG A 170 -13.55 -1.15 -19.26
C ARG A 170 -13.85 -1.73 -20.64
N LEU A 171 -12.81 -2.03 -21.41
CA LEU A 171 -12.93 -2.61 -22.72
C LEU A 171 -13.55 -4.02 -22.64
N ASN A 172 -13.08 -4.85 -21.70
CA ASN A 172 -13.66 -6.16 -21.48
C ASN A 172 -15.16 -6.08 -21.12
N ASN A 173 -15.53 -5.18 -20.21
CA ASN A 173 -16.92 -4.97 -19.84
C ASN A 173 -17.78 -4.52 -21.03
N TYR A 174 -17.23 -3.66 -21.90
CA TYR A 174 -17.88 -3.23 -23.12
C TYR A 174 -18.17 -4.41 -24.06
N TRP A 175 -17.16 -5.25 -24.34
CA TRP A 175 -17.34 -6.41 -25.19
C TRP A 175 -18.35 -7.42 -24.63
N VAL A 176 -18.27 -7.72 -23.34
CA VAL A 176 -19.21 -8.64 -22.68
C VAL A 176 -20.65 -8.09 -22.73
N SER A 177 -20.83 -6.79 -22.50
CA SER A 177 -22.15 -6.16 -22.60
C SER A 177 -22.68 -6.19 -24.04
N THR A 178 -21.84 -5.93 -25.03
CA THR A 178 -22.21 -5.99 -26.44
C THR A 178 -22.66 -7.40 -26.86
N VAL A 179 -21.94 -8.43 -26.40
CA VAL A 179 -22.34 -9.83 -26.65
C VAL A 179 -23.68 -10.13 -25.99
N ALA A 180 -23.90 -9.68 -24.76
CA ALA A 180 -25.16 -9.87 -24.07
C ALA A 180 -26.32 -9.15 -24.79
N GLU A 181 -26.12 -7.92 -25.27
CA GLU A 181 -27.11 -7.19 -26.07
C GLU A 181 -27.43 -7.89 -27.37
N GLN A 182 -26.40 -8.41 -28.09
CA GLN A 182 -26.62 -9.16 -29.32
C GLN A 182 -27.43 -10.43 -29.06
N LEU A 183 -27.14 -11.16 -27.98
CA LEU A 183 -27.88 -12.37 -27.61
C LEU A 183 -29.36 -12.07 -27.33
N VAL A 184 -29.65 -10.96 -26.64
CA VAL A 184 -31.01 -10.53 -26.33
C VAL A 184 -31.73 -10.06 -27.60
N ALA A 185 -31.00 -9.37 -28.50
CA ALA A 185 -31.55 -8.84 -29.76
C ALA A 185 -31.78 -9.92 -30.83
N VAL A 186 -31.19 -11.12 -30.65
CA VAL A 186 -31.43 -12.24 -31.58
C VAL A 186 -32.90 -12.61 -31.53
N PRO A 187 -33.65 -12.35 -32.61
CA PRO A 187 -35.06 -12.68 -32.67
C PRO A 187 -35.21 -14.20 -32.68
N ARG A 188 -36.03 -14.71 -31.76
CA ARG A 188 -36.39 -16.11 -31.75
C ARG A 188 -37.15 -16.41 -33.05
N ASN A 189 -36.59 -17.26 -33.89
CA ASN A 189 -37.20 -17.83 -35.12
C ASN A 189 -37.99 -16.81 -35.97
N LYS A 190 -37.29 -16.03 -36.80
CA LYS A 190 -37.96 -15.20 -37.81
C LYS A 190 -38.22 -16.02 -39.05
N TRP A 191 -39.40 -15.84 -39.62
CA TRP A 191 -39.82 -16.42 -40.89
C TRP A 191 -40.10 -15.31 -41.87
N LEU A 192 -39.63 -15.45 -43.09
CA LEU A 192 -39.96 -14.60 -44.18
C LEU A 192 -41.14 -15.28 -44.94
N SER A 193 -42.29 -14.64 -44.98
CA SER A 193 -43.47 -15.16 -45.65
C SER A 193 -44.24 -14.03 -46.32
N THR A 194 -44.99 -14.38 -47.34
CA THR A 194 -46.02 -13.47 -47.94
C THR A 194 -47.28 -13.47 -47.07
N ALA A 195 -47.99 -12.36 -47.04
CA ALA A 195 -49.24 -12.29 -46.30
C ALA A 195 -50.28 -13.36 -46.75
N ALA A 196 -50.32 -13.63 -48.07
CA ALA A 196 -51.19 -14.65 -48.65
C ALA A 196 -50.86 -16.06 -48.18
N ALA A 197 -49.60 -16.40 -48.02
CA ALA A 197 -49.16 -17.73 -47.59
C ALA A 197 -49.56 -18.07 -46.14
N ILE A 198 -49.69 -17.08 -45.25
CA ILE A 198 -50.07 -17.29 -43.84
C ILE A 198 -51.48 -16.87 -43.51
N MET A 199 -52.27 -16.38 -44.50
CA MET A 199 -53.61 -15.88 -44.29
C MET A 199 -54.52 -16.97 -43.66
N GLY A 200 -55.11 -16.62 -42.52
CA GLY A 200 -55.91 -17.57 -41.72
C GLY A 200 -55.13 -18.44 -40.75
N HIS A 201 -53.80 -18.40 -40.82
CA HIS A 201 -52.89 -19.14 -39.92
C HIS A 201 -51.98 -18.24 -39.10
N GLU A 202 -52.20 -16.91 -39.10
CA GLU A 202 -51.33 -15.89 -38.51
C GLU A 202 -51.05 -16.13 -37.02
N LYS A 203 -52.08 -16.54 -36.29
CA LYS A 203 -51.95 -16.85 -34.85
C LYS A 203 -50.98 -18.02 -34.62
N ARG A 204 -51.11 -19.08 -35.40
CA ARG A 204 -50.25 -20.29 -35.28
C ARG A 204 -48.79 -19.97 -35.64
N TRP A 205 -48.54 -19.13 -36.63
CA TRP A 205 -47.20 -18.63 -37.00
C TRP A 205 -46.61 -17.70 -35.94
N ARG A 206 -47.47 -16.89 -35.29
CA ARG A 206 -47.04 -16.00 -34.22
C ARG A 206 -46.63 -16.79 -32.95
N ASP A 207 -47.37 -17.82 -32.63
CA ASP A 207 -47.19 -18.61 -31.45
C ASP A 207 -46.15 -19.75 -31.68
N ALA A 208 -45.68 -19.94 -32.93
CA ALA A 208 -44.73 -20.95 -33.31
C ALA A 208 -43.44 -21.03 -32.44
N PRO A 209 -42.87 -19.93 -31.95
CA PRO A 209 -41.68 -20.00 -31.08
C PRO A 209 -41.96 -20.60 -29.69
N THR A 210 -43.21 -20.65 -29.26
CA THR A 210 -43.62 -21.13 -27.92
C THR A 210 -44.58 -22.33 -27.98
N SER A 211 -44.98 -22.76 -29.17
CA SER A 211 -45.87 -23.88 -29.40
C SER A 211 -45.12 -25.20 -29.53
N ASP A 212 -45.63 -26.26 -28.92
CA ASP A 212 -45.13 -27.63 -29.09
C ASP A 212 -45.65 -28.30 -30.37
N ASP A 213 -46.40 -27.58 -31.22
CA ASP A 213 -46.91 -28.11 -32.48
C ASP A 213 -45.78 -28.46 -33.44
N PRO A 214 -45.68 -29.73 -33.90
CA PRO A 214 -44.61 -30.18 -34.79
C PRO A 214 -44.75 -29.69 -36.24
N PHE A 215 -45.92 -29.14 -36.60
CA PHE A 215 -46.22 -28.71 -37.97
C PHE A 215 -46.68 -27.28 -38.05
N LEU A 216 -46.05 -26.49 -38.97
CA LEU A 216 -46.53 -25.17 -39.39
C LEU A 216 -47.17 -25.32 -40.75
N ILE A 217 -48.43 -24.84 -40.91
CA ILE A 217 -49.23 -24.96 -42.12
C ILE A 217 -49.21 -23.65 -42.87
N TYR A 218 -49.14 -23.65 -44.18
CA TYR A 218 -49.24 -22.51 -45.06
C TYR A 218 -50.24 -22.83 -46.20
N ASN A 219 -50.75 -21.82 -46.92
CA ASN A 219 -51.76 -21.97 -47.92
C ASN A 219 -51.18 -22.58 -49.21
N ASP A 220 -51.92 -23.53 -49.80
CA ASP A 220 -51.55 -24.20 -51.06
C ASP A 220 -51.44 -23.21 -52.22
N GLY A 221 -50.41 -23.38 -53.04
CA GLY A 221 -50.14 -22.52 -54.21
C GLY A 221 -49.28 -21.30 -53.93
N GLU A 222 -49.01 -21.03 -52.66
CA GLU A 222 -48.14 -19.91 -52.25
C GLU A 222 -46.70 -20.36 -52.02
N THR A 223 -45.78 -19.39 -52.01
CA THR A 223 -44.38 -19.64 -51.73
C THR A 223 -44.19 -20.09 -50.26
N PRO A 224 -43.50 -21.22 -49.98
CA PRO A 224 -43.29 -21.68 -48.65
C PRO A 224 -42.50 -20.66 -47.82
N PRO A 225 -42.91 -20.43 -46.57
CA PRO A 225 -42.18 -19.56 -45.64
C PRO A 225 -40.73 -20.04 -45.43
N ILE A 226 -39.78 -19.10 -45.51
CA ILE A 226 -38.36 -19.37 -45.39
C ILE A 226 -37.92 -19.00 -43.95
N HIS A 227 -37.31 -19.94 -43.24
CA HIS A 227 -36.69 -19.65 -41.95
C HIS A 227 -35.44 -18.79 -42.13
N ILE A 228 -35.41 -17.66 -41.42
CA ILE A 228 -34.23 -16.80 -41.36
C ILE A 228 -33.49 -17.22 -40.07
N PRO A 229 -32.32 -17.87 -40.22
CA PRO A 229 -31.54 -18.22 -39.04
C PRO A 229 -31.12 -16.91 -38.33
N PRO A 230 -31.13 -16.92 -36.99
CA PRO A 230 -30.63 -15.78 -36.22
C PRO A 230 -29.17 -15.52 -36.60
N PRO A 231 -28.73 -14.24 -36.72
CA PRO A 231 -27.35 -13.94 -36.91
C PRO A 231 -26.55 -14.54 -35.75
N GLY A 232 -25.52 -15.31 -36.05
CA GLY A 232 -24.61 -15.84 -35.04
C GLY A 232 -23.88 -14.72 -34.33
N ILE A 233 -23.42 -14.99 -33.12
CA ILE A 233 -22.49 -14.06 -32.43
C ILE A 233 -21.25 -13.96 -33.27
N ASP A 234 -20.78 -12.73 -33.51
CA ASP A 234 -19.53 -12.52 -34.23
C ASP A 234 -18.35 -13.14 -33.45
N GLY A 235 -17.68 -14.11 -34.07
CA GLY A 235 -16.52 -14.76 -33.48
C GLY A 235 -15.38 -13.80 -33.13
N ALA A 236 -15.31 -12.65 -33.82
CA ALA A 236 -14.37 -11.58 -33.50
C ALA A 236 -14.61 -11.01 -32.08
N LEU A 237 -15.86 -10.83 -31.67
CA LEU A 237 -16.18 -10.34 -30.31
C LEU A 237 -15.74 -11.33 -29.23
N VAL A 238 -15.95 -12.62 -29.43
CA VAL A 238 -15.52 -13.67 -28.49
C VAL A 238 -13.99 -13.71 -28.41
N THR A 239 -13.30 -13.53 -29.52
CA THR A 239 -11.84 -13.46 -29.56
C THR A 239 -11.32 -12.22 -28.81
N GLU A 240 -11.96 -11.06 -28.97
CA GLU A 240 -11.56 -9.84 -28.26
C GLU A 240 -11.81 -9.90 -26.74
N ILE A 241 -12.87 -10.59 -26.28
CA ILE A 241 -13.06 -10.87 -24.86
C ILE A 241 -11.90 -11.71 -24.31
N GLY A 242 -11.49 -12.76 -25.01
CA GLY A 242 -10.34 -13.58 -24.61
C GLY A 242 -9.04 -12.79 -24.58
N ARG A 243 -8.83 -11.93 -25.60
CA ARG A 243 -7.64 -11.08 -25.70
C ARG A 243 -7.57 -10.03 -24.59
N THR A 244 -8.70 -9.39 -24.26
CA THR A 244 -8.74 -8.42 -23.15
C THR A 244 -8.55 -9.08 -21.80
N ALA A 245 -9.11 -10.27 -21.59
CA ALA A 245 -8.85 -11.08 -20.39
C ALA A 245 -7.37 -11.42 -20.24
N GLN A 246 -6.72 -11.88 -21.33
CA GLN A 246 -5.28 -12.15 -21.32
C GLN A 246 -4.46 -10.90 -21.03
N SER A 247 -4.82 -9.75 -21.61
CA SER A 247 -4.15 -8.47 -21.33
C SER A 247 -4.24 -8.07 -19.85
N LEU A 248 -5.34 -8.39 -19.15
CA LEU A 248 -5.46 -8.15 -17.71
C LEU A 248 -4.47 -9.00 -16.91
N HIS A 249 -4.27 -10.27 -17.28
CA HIS A 249 -3.27 -11.14 -16.67
C HIS A 249 -1.85 -10.64 -16.95
N ASP A 250 -1.56 -10.26 -18.20
CA ASP A 250 -0.22 -9.81 -18.59
C ASP A 250 0.17 -8.49 -17.89
N ILE A 251 -0.77 -7.55 -17.73
CA ILE A 251 -0.51 -6.27 -17.05
C ILE A 251 -0.37 -6.47 -15.53
N SER A 252 -1.17 -7.35 -14.94
CA SER A 252 -1.11 -7.60 -13.49
C SER A 252 0.04 -8.50 -13.08
N ASN A 253 0.63 -9.26 -14.01
CA ASN A 253 1.54 -10.37 -13.76
C ASN A 253 0.97 -11.42 -12.78
N ILE A 254 -0.35 -11.44 -12.60
CA ILE A 254 -1.03 -12.45 -11.78
C ILE A 254 -1.48 -13.57 -12.72
N HIS A 255 -0.80 -14.70 -12.65
CA HIS A 255 -1.10 -15.89 -13.43
C HIS A 255 -1.73 -16.97 -12.53
N GLU A 256 -2.49 -17.89 -13.13
CA GLU A 256 -3.15 -18.99 -12.42
C GLU A 256 -2.20 -19.80 -11.54
N ALA A 257 -0.95 -19.98 -11.99
CA ALA A 257 0.09 -20.68 -11.23
C ALA A 257 0.47 -19.96 -9.94
N SER A 258 0.42 -18.61 -9.90
CA SER A 258 0.70 -17.84 -8.69
C SER A 258 -0.46 -17.88 -7.67
N LEU A 259 -1.67 -18.17 -8.14
CA LEU A 259 -2.86 -18.36 -7.29
C LEU A 259 -3.01 -19.79 -6.78
N GLY A 260 -2.05 -20.69 -7.07
CA GLY A 260 -2.13 -22.10 -6.67
C GLY A 260 -3.16 -22.91 -7.45
N MET A 261 -3.68 -22.39 -8.56
CA MET A 261 -4.60 -23.13 -9.42
C MET A 261 -3.82 -24.17 -10.24
N GLN A 262 -4.47 -25.30 -10.47
CA GLN A 262 -3.88 -26.40 -11.24
C GLN A 262 -3.69 -25.94 -12.69
N SER A 263 -2.44 -25.81 -13.12
CA SER A 263 -2.08 -25.54 -14.50
C SER A 263 -1.73 -26.85 -15.23
N ASN A 264 -1.70 -26.81 -16.58
CA ASN A 264 -1.31 -27.97 -17.41
C ASN A 264 0.15 -28.43 -17.22
N GLU A 265 0.88 -27.84 -16.29
CA GLU A 265 2.28 -28.14 -16.04
C GLU A 265 2.43 -29.19 -14.95
N VAL A 266 3.06 -30.29 -15.31
CA VAL A 266 3.27 -31.46 -14.45
C VAL A 266 4.63 -31.43 -13.73
N SER A 267 5.52 -30.51 -14.10
CA SER A 267 6.87 -30.43 -13.54
C SER A 267 7.00 -29.34 -12.47
N GLY A 268 7.45 -29.71 -11.27
CA GLY A 268 7.71 -28.75 -10.18
C GLY A 268 8.70 -27.64 -10.56
N LYS A 269 9.66 -27.88 -11.46
CA LYS A 269 10.57 -26.87 -12.00
C LYS A 269 9.86 -25.83 -12.87
N ALA A 270 8.87 -26.24 -13.68
CA ALA A 270 8.11 -25.33 -14.52
C ALA A 270 7.19 -24.43 -13.68
N ILE A 271 6.56 -25.00 -12.64
CA ILE A 271 5.75 -24.24 -11.66
C ILE A 271 6.62 -23.21 -10.96
N GLN A 272 7.81 -23.60 -10.50
CA GLN A 272 8.76 -22.72 -9.83
C GLN A 272 9.26 -21.60 -10.73
N ALA A 273 9.55 -21.89 -12.01
CA ALA A 273 9.95 -20.88 -12.98
C ALA A 273 8.84 -19.85 -13.24
N ARG A 274 7.58 -20.26 -13.33
CA ARG A 274 6.44 -19.34 -13.48
C ARG A 274 6.18 -18.52 -12.25
N GLN A 275 6.29 -19.09 -11.04
CA GLN A 275 6.22 -18.34 -9.80
C GLN A 275 7.30 -17.26 -9.76
N THR A 276 8.53 -17.58 -10.15
CA THR A 276 9.62 -16.61 -10.22
C THR A 276 9.32 -15.46 -11.17
N VAL A 277 8.73 -15.73 -12.34
CA VAL A 277 8.34 -14.67 -13.30
C VAL A 277 7.24 -13.78 -12.73
N SER A 278 6.25 -14.36 -12.08
CA SER A 278 5.19 -13.60 -11.39
C SER A 278 5.74 -12.75 -10.25
N ASP A 279 6.68 -13.28 -9.46
CA ASP A 279 7.34 -12.57 -8.37
C ASP A 279 8.15 -11.37 -8.87
N VAL A 280 8.80 -11.48 -10.04
CA VAL A 280 9.50 -10.35 -10.67
C VAL A 280 8.55 -9.21 -11.03
N GLY A 281 7.35 -9.53 -11.53
CA GLY A 281 6.34 -8.52 -11.88
C GLY A 281 5.76 -7.78 -10.67
N THR A 282 5.67 -8.46 -9.53
CA THR A 282 5.16 -7.88 -8.27
C THR A 282 6.26 -7.38 -7.32
N PHE A 283 7.53 -7.56 -7.67
CA PHE A 283 8.69 -7.23 -6.85
C PHE A 283 8.67 -5.78 -6.32
N ILE A 284 8.25 -4.82 -7.14
CA ILE A 284 8.24 -3.40 -6.76
C ILE A 284 7.41 -3.14 -5.50
N TYR A 285 6.29 -3.85 -5.33
CA TYR A 285 5.42 -3.68 -4.16
C TYR A 285 6.05 -4.23 -2.90
N HIS A 286 6.70 -5.40 -3.00
CA HIS A 286 7.43 -6.01 -1.88
C HIS A 286 8.66 -5.18 -1.48
N ASP A 287 9.39 -4.65 -2.45
CA ASP A 287 10.56 -3.80 -2.19
C ASP A 287 10.16 -2.49 -1.49
N ARG A 288 9.06 -1.87 -1.94
CA ARG A 288 8.54 -0.65 -1.31
C ARG A 288 8.01 -0.90 0.11
N LEU A 289 7.36 -2.03 0.34
CA LEU A 289 6.96 -2.43 1.69
C LEU A 289 8.18 -2.61 2.58
N ARG A 290 9.22 -3.30 2.11
CA ARG A 290 10.47 -3.49 2.85
C ARG A 290 11.13 -2.16 3.23
N LEU A 291 11.18 -1.19 2.31
CA LEU A 291 11.70 0.15 2.60
C LEU A 291 10.89 0.88 3.67
N ALA A 292 9.56 0.73 3.65
CA ALA A 292 8.70 1.30 4.69
C ALA A 292 8.91 0.63 6.05
N ASP A 293 9.06 -0.70 6.08
CA ASP A 293 9.38 -1.47 7.30
C ASP A 293 10.75 -1.09 7.88
N GLU A 294 11.77 -0.94 7.03
CA GLU A 294 13.11 -0.48 7.44
C GLU A 294 13.04 0.89 8.09
N ARG A 295 12.26 1.81 7.51
CA ARG A 295 12.08 3.12 8.09
C ARG A 295 11.31 3.10 9.41
N CYS A 296 10.24 2.30 9.49
CA CYS A 296 9.52 2.08 10.74
C CYS A 296 10.45 1.57 11.83
N ALA A 297 11.31 0.59 11.49
CA ALA A 297 12.29 0.05 12.42
C ALA A 297 13.30 1.11 12.88
N ARG A 298 13.76 2.01 12.00
CA ARG A 298 14.65 3.12 12.38
C ARG A 298 13.99 4.06 13.39
N ASN A 299 12.75 4.48 13.15
CA ASN A 299 12.03 5.34 14.09
C ASN A 299 11.79 4.64 15.44
N ILE A 300 11.47 3.34 15.43
CA ILE A 300 11.33 2.55 16.66
C ILE A 300 12.67 2.51 17.41
N ASN A 301 13.77 2.29 16.69
CA ASN A 301 15.10 2.26 17.27
C ASN A 301 15.49 3.59 17.94
N GLU A 302 15.12 4.73 17.32
CA GLU A 302 15.32 6.06 17.92
C GLU A 302 14.45 6.29 19.17
N LEU A 303 13.28 5.64 19.28
CA LEU A 303 12.39 5.73 20.42
C LEU A 303 12.79 4.80 21.58
N ILE A 304 13.48 3.70 21.33
CA ILE A 304 13.82 2.70 22.33
C ILE A 304 14.53 3.32 23.54
N PRO A 305 15.57 4.17 23.40
CA PRO A 305 16.29 4.75 24.54
C PRO A 305 15.42 5.59 25.46
N VAL A 306 14.34 6.19 24.92
CA VAL A 306 13.42 7.04 25.66
C VAL A 306 12.30 6.26 26.34
N ILE A 307 11.83 5.19 25.69
CA ILE A 307 10.70 4.40 26.19
C ILE A 307 11.16 3.28 27.15
N TYR A 308 12.34 2.70 26.90
CA TYR A 308 12.89 1.61 27.71
C TYR A 308 13.89 2.15 28.73
N ASP A 309 13.40 2.83 29.74
CA ASP A 309 14.15 3.41 30.85
C ASP A 309 14.30 2.49 32.06
N THR A 310 13.60 1.34 32.07
CA THR A 310 13.58 0.39 33.17
C THR A 310 14.27 -0.92 32.79
N GLN A 311 14.77 -1.65 33.81
CA GLN A 311 15.37 -2.95 33.58
C GLN A 311 14.40 -3.91 32.87
N ARG A 312 14.84 -4.48 31.76
CA ARG A 312 14.04 -5.42 30.95
C ARG A 312 14.91 -6.52 30.37
N ILE A 313 14.30 -7.68 30.15
CA ILE A 313 14.92 -8.78 29.40
C ILE A 313 14.40 -8.72 27.96
N VAL A 314 15.27 -8.50 27.02
CA VAL A 314 14.96 -8.43 25.59
C VAL A 314 15.52 -9.66 24.88
N ALA A 315 14.71 -10.22 24.00
CA ALA A 315 15.15 -11.30 23.13
C ALA A 315 15.84 -10.72 21.89
N VAL A 316 17.13 -10.91 21.77
CA VAL A 316 17.94 -10.45 20.64
C VAL A 316 18.23 -11.63 19.72
N LEU A 317 17.97 -11.46 18.42
CA LEU A 317 18.31 -12.44 17.41
C LEU A 317 19.79 -12.28 17.02
N GLY A 318 20.61 -13.29 17.32
CA GLY A 318 22.01 -13.30 16.93
C GLY A 318 22.21 -13.53 15.43
N ALA A 319 23.42 -13.26 14.94
CA ALA A 319 23.80 -13.50 13.53
C ALA A 319 23.70 -14.98 13.11
N ASP A 320 23.68 -15.89 14.08
CA ASP A 320 23.47 -17.33 13.91
C ASP A 320 21.99 -17.75 13.93
N ASN A 321 21.06 -16.79 13.87
CA ASN A 321 19.61 -16.99 13.95
C ASN A 321 19.12 -17.59 15.28
N LYS A 322 19.97 -17.58 16.34
CA LYS A 322 19.56 -18.01 17.67
C LYS A 322 19.12 -16.80 18.48
N THR A 323 18.01 -16.99 19.19
CA THR A 323 17.50 -15.99 20.12
C THR A 323 18.34 -16.05 21.42
N MET A 324 18.97 -14.93 21.76
CA MET A 324 19.62 -14.71 23.05
C MET A 324 18.78 -13.76 23.88
N LEU A 325 18.63 -14.06 25.17
CA LEU A 325 18.00 -13.17 26.12
C LEU A 325 19.09 -12.27 26.71
N GLN A 326 18.93 -10.98 26.53
CA GLN A 326 19.84 -9.97 27.08
C GLN A 326 19.06 -9.08 28.05
N THR A 327 19.60 -8.90 29.25
CA THR A 327 19.08 -7.91 30.19
C THR A 327 19.63 -6.54 29.81
N ILE A 328 18.76 -5.57 29.68
CA ILE A 328 19.10 -4.16 29.41
C ILE A 328 18.74 -3.32 30.62
N ASN A 329 19.46 -2.20 30.82
CA ASN A 329 19.28 -1.29 31.96
C ASN A 329 19.39 -2.02 33.31
N ASP A 330 20.42 -2.86 33.46
CA ASP A 330 20.66 -3.56 34.73
C ASP A 330 21.37 -2.63 35.71
N PRO A 331 20.72 -2.23 36.83
CA PRO A 331 21.31 -1.34 37.81
C PRO A 331 22.50 -2.01 38.58
N ALA A 332 22.66 -3.31 38.46
CA ALA A 332 23.77 -4.05 39.09
C ALA A 332 25.03 -4.05 38.21
N ASP A 333 24.97 -3.70 36.94
CA ASP A 333 26.14 -3.59 36.08
C ASP A 333 26.69 -2.16 36.12
N PRO A 334 27.87 -1.91 36.73
CA PRO A 334 28.44 -0.57 36.81
C PRO A 334 28.84 0.05 35.47
N ASN A 335 28.87 -0.76 34.39
CA ASN A 335 29.14 -0.29 33.01
C ASN A 335 27.87 -0.11 32.19
N SER A 336 26.70 -0.47 32.73
CA SER A 336 25.44 -0.19 32.06
C SER A 336 25.02 1.25 32.28
N ASP A 337 25.48 2.12 31.42
CA ASP A 337 24.87 3.45 31.27
C ASP A 337 23.47 3.20 30.65
N GLN A 338 22.40 3.58 31.38
CA GLN A 338 20.99 3.21 31.10
C GLN A 338 20.49 3.54 29.67
N GLY A 339 21.24 4.32 28.91
CA GLY A 339 20.97 4.62 27.49
C GLY A 339 21.81 3.83 26.50
N THR A 340 23.04 3.44 26.86
CA THR A 340 24.01 2.81 25.93
C THR A 340 23.73 1.35 25.67
N ASP A 341 23.29 0.60 26.66
CA ASP A 341 22.99 -0.83 26.50
C ASP A 341 21.79 -1.07 25.59
N VAL A 342 20.79 -0.20 25.68
CA VAL A 342 19.60 -0.27 24.81
C VAL A 342 19.98 0.09 23.39
N GLN A 343 20.78 1.15 23.21
CA GLN A 343 21.25 1.57 21.90
C GLN A 343 22.15 0.51 21.26
N ALA A 344 23.09 -0.05 22.02
CA ALA A 344 23.98 -1.11 21.55
C ALA A 344 23.23 -2.43 21.23
N ALA A 345 22.14 -2.75 21.95
CA ALA A 345 21.29 -3.89 21.65
C ALA A 345 20.46 -3.64 20.39
N ALA A 346 19.93 -2.43 20.23
CA ALA A 346 19.17 -2.02 19.06
C ALA A 346 20.05 -1.95 17.79
N ASP A 347 21.27 -1.42 17.91
CA ASP A 347 22.24 -1.35 16.80
C ASP A 347 22.69 -2.76 16.37
N ARG A 348 22.86 -3.68 17.31
CA ARG A 348 23.16 -5.09 17.00
C ARG A 348 21.99 -5.78 16.33
N ALA A 349 20.75 -5.54 16.76
CA ALA A 349 19.56 -6.08 16.12
C ALA A 349 19.39 -5.51 14.70
N PHE A 350 19.64 -4.22 14.53
CA PHE A 350 19.59 -3.55 13.22
C PHE A 350 20.70 -4.04 12.27
N ALA A 351 21.92 -4.20 12.77
CA ALA A 351 23.03 -4.77 12.00
C ALA A 351 22.75 -6.22 11.58
N ALA A 352 22.12 -7.02 12.45
CA ALA A 352 21.69 -8.37 12.11
C ALA A 352 20.60 -8.39 11.02
N LEU A 353 19.63 -7.47 11.08
CA LEU A 353 18.61 -7.32 10.06
C LEU A 353 19.20 -6.87 8.71
N LEU A 354 20.16 -5.93 8.73
CA LEU A 354 20.91 -5.52 7.54
C LEU A 354 21.69 -6.68 6.91
N GLN A 355 22.38 -7.49 7.71
CA GLN A 355 23.09 -8.68 7.22
C GLN A 355 22.16 -9.72 6.61
N VAL A 356 20.97 -9.92 7.19
CA VAL A 356 19.95 -10.80 6.60
C VAL A 356 19.45 -10.23 5.28
N ALA A 357 19.21 -8.93 5.22
CA ALA A 357 18.78 -8.26 4.00
C ALA A 357 19.86 -8.31 2.89
N GLU A 358 21.14 -8.12 3.24
CA GLU A 358 22.27 -8.27 2.31
C GLU A 358 22.46 -9.72 1.86
N ARG A 359 22.25 -10.71 2.74
CA ARG A 359 22.30 -12.11 2.38
C ARG A 359 21.20 -12.47 1.38
N VAL A 360 19.96 -12.02 1.63
CA VAL A 360 18.84 -12.21 0.70
C VAL A 360 19.11 -11.49 -0.64
N ALA A 361 19.73 -10.31 -0.62
CA ALA A 361 20.11 -9.58 -1.83
C ALA A 361 21.23 -10.28 -2.60
N THR A 362 22.23 -10.85 -1.92
CA THR A 362 23.32 -11.63 -2.53
C THR A 362 22.86 -12.98 -3.06
N GLU A 363 21.99 -13.68 -2.35
CA GLU A 363 21.37 -14.91 -2.85
C GLU A 363 20.53 -14.64 -4.09
N ARG A 364 19.83 -13.51 -4.18
CA ARG A 364 19.11 -13.07 -5.40
C ARG A 364 20.06 -12.64 -6.52
N ALA A 365 21.20 -12.03 -6.22
CA ALA A 365 22.19 -11.66 -7.24
C ALA A 365 22.90 -12.90 -7.85
N SER A 366 22.91 -14.02 -7.14
CA SER A 366 23.43 -15.31 -7.64
C SER A 366 22.44 -16.06 -8.51
N TRP A 367 21.22 -15.57 -8.67
CA TRP A 367 20.26 -16.18 -9.58
C TRP A 367 20.70 -15.94 -11.03
N PRO A 368 20.68 -16.99 -11.87
CA PRO A 368 21.12 -16.86 -13.25
C PRO A 368 20.28 -15.78 -13.96
N ARG A 369 20.96 -14.74 -14.46
CA ARG A 369 20.34 -13.75 -15.34
C ARG A 369 19.79 -14.52 -16.55
N CYS A 370 18.51 -14.35 -16.85
CA CYS A 370 17.96 -14.86 -18.10
C CYS A 370 18.83 -14.33 -19.25
N PRO A 371 19.31 -15.20 -20.15
CA PRO A 371 19.94 -14.73 -21.38
C PRO A 371 18.91 -13.90 -22.16
N ALA A 372 19.38 -12.80 -22.73
CA ALA A 372 18.63 -11.83 -23.52
C ALA A 372 18.03 -12.45 -24.78
#